data_7020acfa32fc5c43fbc8f5824abd3951
#
_entry.id   7020acfa32fc5c43fbc8f5824abd3951
#
_cell.length_a   1.000
_cell.length_b   1.000
_cell.length_c   1.000
_cell.angle_alpha   90.00
_cell.angle_beta   90.00
_cell.angle_gamma   90.00
#
_symmetry.space_group_name_H-M   'P 1'
#
loop_
_entity.id
_entity.type
_entity.pdbx_description
1 polymer ?
#
loop_
_entity_poly.entity_id
_entity_poly.type
_entity_poly.pdbx_seq_one_letter_code
_entity_poly.pdbx_strand_id
1 'polypeptide(L)'
;MPRRSLLLLATLTAAALFSVFLLVPATPHAWKGLAGSLPQWRSSSTKSATPSTSTVADLAAADSEALKALGLTAPFDFRRRCFDVRPTKRVQRTSLASVKFDLLAIPPSQGLTMDDLLPPCQESLKLDVPFFDPRAKIDTSALFLGVATTMSRVHASLPAFSRWLSGTGSPLLVLLVDQPDLNEQAAAIGMLRAMAADLEIDIIFEPYNGDVVHDSEGLKNFALAEAFDKYQRPGTRWYGIIDDDTFFVSLPAMLQALKPYDPARPWYIGALTEGLFRVAQEGFKAWGGAGFFISPPLMSQLAASAARCRPLDQGFGDILWRDCILEVTSPTVKLTQLPGLNQIDLWGDISGWYESGLHPMLTIHHWKSWHFHPIPLASFITSVAGPDTFLQRYVFNDDVVMTNGFSIVHYPHGLPDLNLTELTFAEDVNKMQKPGQLMFHYSLGATRPALQVGREKVSWELKFAAFGPGAKSVRQFYVKKRVEGEGDGARDSVIEVDWQRGVVPGDWTLNAIDVSAAL
;
A
#
# COMPACT_ATOMS: atom_id res chain seq x y z
N MET A 1 24.81 -17.07 -47.59
CA MET A 1 23.72 -17.81 -46.97
C MET A 1 24.33 -18.69 -45.88
N PRO A 2 24.28 -18.39 -44.62
CA PRO A 2 23.26 -18.72 -43.65
C PRO A 2 23.25 -17.72 -42.47
N ARG A 3 22.45 -16.67 -42.51
CA ARG A 3 22.23 -15.72 -41.38
C ARG A 3 20.75 -15.47 -41.04
N ARG A 4 19.82 -16.05 -41.80
CA ARG A 4 18.37 -15.86 -41.59
C ARG A 4 17.73 -16.93 -40.69
N SER A 5 18.34 -18.06 -40.46
CA SER A 5 17.76 -19.13 -39.65
C SER A 5 17.99 -18.99 -38.14
N LEU A 6 18.99 -18.21 -37.68
CA LEU A 6 19.22 -17.97 -36.27
C LEU A 6 18.28 -16.92 -35.63
N LEU A 7 17.80 -15.98 -36.43
CA LEU A 7 16.86 -14.98 -35.89
C LEU A 7 15.43 -15.54 -35.67
N LEU A 8 15.02 -16.53 -36.46
CA LEU A 8 13.70 -17.16 -36.28
C LEU A 8 13.65 -18.11 -35.08
N LEU A 9 14.78 -18.71 -34.70
CA LEU A 9 14.82 -19.58 -33.51
C LEU A 9 14.82 -18.78 -32.20
N ALA A 10 15.43 -17.59 -32.19
CA ALA A 10 15.43 -16.71 -31.02
C ALA A 10 14.05 -16.06 -30.72
N THR A 11 13.26 -15.79 -31.76
CA THR A 11 11.90 -15.25 -31.62
C THR A 11 10.88 -16.31 -31.17
N LEU A 12 11.05 -17.58 -31.58
CA LEU A 12 10.17 -18.67 -31.16
C LEU A 12 10.43 -19.12 -29.71
N THR A 13 11.66 -19.04 -29.22
CA THR A 13 11.97 -19.33 -27.81
C THR A 13 11.51 -18.23 -26.86
N ALA A 14 11.53 -16.96 -27.27
CA ALA A 14 10.99 -15.86 -26.48
C ALA A 14 9.45 -15.93 -26.37
N ALA A 15 8.76 -16.29 -27.45
CA ALA A 15 7.29 -16.46 -27.43
C ALA A 15 6.85 -17.68 -26.62
N ALA A 16 7.62 -18.78 -26.61
CA ALA A 16 7.30 -19.97 -25.82
C ALA A 16 7.52 -19.75 -24.31
N LEU A 17 8.48 -18.95 -23.90
CA LEU A 17 8.70 -18.58 -22.50
C LEU A 17 7.60 -17.62 -21.99
N PHE A 18 7.05 -16.74 -22.85
CA PHE A 18 5.95 -15.85 -22.48
C PHE A 18 4.60 -16.60 -22.32
N SER A 19 4.38 -17.68 -23.08
CA SER A 19 3.15 -18.48 -22.98
C SER A 19 3.09 -19.37 -21.74
N VAL A 20 4.23 -19.72 -21.13
CA VAL A 20 4.29 -20.52 -19.90
C VAL A 20 3.97 -19.67 -18.67
N PHE A 21 4.22 -18.35 -18.71
CA PHE A 21 3.89 -17.45 -17.58
C PHE A 21 2.41 -17.05 -17.50
N LEU A 22 1.64 -17.20 -18.59
CA LEU A 22 0.20 -16.93 -18.62
C LEU A 22 -0.67 -18.13 -18.17
N LEU A 23 -0.08 -19.31 -17.91
CA LEU A 23 -0.79 -20.54 -17.58
C LEU A 23 -0.49 -21.09 -16.17
N VAL A 24 0.12 -20.32 -15.29
CA VAL A 24 0.08 -20.66 -13.86
C VAL A 24 -1.25 -20.11 -13.32
N PRO A 25 -2.27 -20.95 -13.09
CA PRO A 25 -3.47 -20.48 -12.43
C PRO A 25 -3.03 -20.03 -11.04
N ALA A 26 -3.22 -18.75 -10.73
CA ALA A 26 -3.17 -18.28 -9.36
C ALA A 26 -4.12 -19.19 -8.57
N THR A 27 -3.56 -20.07 -7.76
CA THR A 27 -4.37 -21.02 -6.99
C THR A 27 -5.25 -20.19 -6.05
N PRO A 28 -6.58 -20.30 -6.12
CA PRO A 28 -7.51 -19.49 -5.32
C PRO A 28 -7.45 -19.78 -3.82
N HIS A 29 -6.54 -20.66 -3.40
CA HIS A 29 -6.52 -21.21 -2.05
C HIS A 29 -5.84 -20.34 -0.98
N ALA A 30 -4.91 -19.44 -1.34
CA ALA A 30 -4.25 -18.58 -0.35
C ALA A 30 -5.16 -17.44 0.17
N TRP A 31 -6.13 -17.00 -0.62
CA TRP A 31 -7.05 -15.91 -0.22
C TRP A 31 -8.33 -16.41 0.47
N LYS A 32 -8.69 -17.67 0.34
CA LYS A 32 -9.86 -18.20 1.08
C LYS A 32 -9.70 -18.14 2.59
N GLY A 33 -8.48 -18.12 3.10
CA GLY A 33 -8.19 -17.94 4.53
C GLY A 33 -8.32 -16.50 5.02
N LEU A 34 -7.99 -15.50 4.18
CA LEU A 34 -8.05 -14.09 4.55
C LEU A 34 -9.41 -13.45 4.24
N ALA A 35 -10.06 -13.86 3.16
CA ALA A 35 -11.41 -13.39 2.83
C ALA A 35 -12.49 -13.95 3.77
N GLY A 36 -12.23 -15.09 4.44
CA GLY A 36 -13.12 -15.68 5.45
C GLY A 36 -12.98 -15.04 6.84
N SER A 37 -11.96 -14.20 7.07
CA SER A 37 -11.69 -13.55 8.35
C SER A 37 -11.97 -12.04 8.35
N LEU A 38 -12.46 -11.47 7.25
CA LEU A 38 -13.06 -10.14 7.30
C LEU A 38 -14.43 -10.27 7.99
N PRO A 39 -14.70 -9.54 9.08
CA PRO A 39 -15.99 -9.58 9.75
C PRO A 39 -17.10 -9.33 8.73
N GLN A 40 -18.14 -10.19 8.73
CA GLN A 40 -19.31 -9.99 7.90
C GLN A 40 -19.97 -8.67 8.28
N TRP A 41 -20.09 -7.76 7.33
CA TRP A 41 -20.85 -6.52 7.44
C TRP A 41 -22.29 -6.82 7.84
N ARG A 42 -22.64 -6.50 9.09
CA ARG A 42 -24.04 -6.37 9.51
C ARG A 42 -24.30 -4.89 9.76
N SER A 43 -25.15 -4.30 8.94
CA SER A 43 -25.72 -2.97 9.21
C SER A 43 -26.53 -3.05 10.51
N SER A 44 -26.00 -2.48 11.59
CA SER A 44 -26.78 -2.20 12.79
C SER A 44 -27.06 -0.72 12.84
N SER A 45 -28.32 -0.35 12.72
CA SER A 45 -28.83 1.00 12.94
C SER A 45 -28.36 1.52 14.30
N THR A 46 -27.63 2.63 14.28
CA THR A 46 -27.02 3.27 15.44
C THR A 46 -28.07 3.82 16.39
N LYS A 47 -28.18 3.23 17.57
CA LYS A 47 -28.58 3.94 18.77
C LYS A 47 -27.30 4.33 19.50
N SER A 48 -27.17 5.63 19.81
CA SER A 48 -26.12 6.21 20.66
C SER A 48 -25.83 5.31 21.87
N ALA A 49 -24.70 4.60 21.83
CA ALA A 49 -24.25 3.77 22.93
C ALA A 49 -23.34 4.59 23.83
N THR A 50 -23.70 4.69 25.09
CA THR A 50 -22.86 5.15 26.21
C THR A 50 -21.55 4.32 26.19
N PRO A 51 -20.36 4.89 26.47
CA PRO A 51 -19.10 4.16 26.45
C PRO A 51 -19.16 3.05 27.50
N SER A 52 -19.30 1.81 27.05
CA SER A 52 -19.19 0.63 27.90
C SER A 52 -17.72 0.39 28.25
N THR A 53 -17.42 0.20 29.51
CA THR A 53 -16.14 -0.36 29.98
C THR A 53 -16.02 -1.76 29.38
N SER A 54 -15.02 -1.99 28.49
CA SER A 54 -14.74 -3.31 27.94
C SER A 54 -14.50 -4.30 29.07
N THR A 55 -15.17 -5.42 29.03
CA THR A 55 -15.01 -6.48 30.03
C THR A 55 -13.74 -7.28 29.75
N VAL A 56 -13.23 -8.00 30.77
CA VAL A 56 -12.10 -8.93 30.60
C VAL A 56 -12.45 -10.00 29.53
N ALA A 57 -13.71 -10.37 29.42
CA ALA A 57 -14.19 -11.31 28.40
C ALA A 57 -14.09 -10.74 26.97
N ASP A 58 -14.36 -9.45 26.78
CA ASP A 58 -14.23 -8.79 25.45
C ASP A 58 -12.76 -8.73 25.00
N LEU A 59 -11.85 -8.48 25.95
CA LEU A 59 -10.40 -8.50 25.69
C LEU A 59 -9.90 -9.89 25.32
N ALA A 60 -10.32 -10.91 26.05
CA ALA A 60 -9.94 -12.30 25.77
C ALA A 60 -10.48 -12.77 24.41
N ALA A 61 -11.69 -12.36 24.03
CA ALA A 61 -12.25 -12.67 22.71
C ALA A 61 -11.45 -12.01 21.59
N ALA A 62 -11.08 -10.73 21.74
CA ALA A 62 -10.26 -10.01 20.78
C ALA A 62 -8.82 -10.60 20.66
N ASP A 63 -8.24 -11.05 21.76
CA ASP A 63 -6.95 -11.74 21.78
C ASP A 63 -7.03 -13.08 21.03
N SER A 64 -8.05 -13.87 21.27
CA SER A 64 -8.27 -15.16 20.59
C SER A 64 -8.47 -14.99 19.07
N GLU A 65 -9.23 -13.98 18.64
CA GLU A 65 -9.42 -13.68 17.22
C GLU A 65 -8.11 -13.28 16.54
N ALA A 66 -7.34 -12.38 17.19
CA ALA A 66 -6.04 -11.96 16.68
C ALA A 66 -5.08 -13.14 16.54
N LEU A 67 -4.95 -13.99 17.57
CA LEU A 67 -4.07 -15.16 17.54
C LEU A 67 -4.44 -16.16 16.44
N LYS A 68 -5.75 -16.40 16.21
CA LYS A 68 -6.23 -17.26 15.13
C LYS A 68 -5.82 -16.73 13.75
N ALA A 69 -5.90 -15.41 13.57
CA ALA A 69 -5.52 -14.77 12.30
C ALA A 69 -4.02 -14.91 11.97
N LEU A 70 -3.16 -15.11 12.99
CA LEU A 70 -1.70 -15.23 12.81
C LEU A 70 -1.25 -16.59 12.28
N GLY A 71 -2.10 -17.63 12.33
CA GLY A 71 -1.75 -18.98 11.90
C GLY A 71 -0.52 -19.54 12.63
N LEU A 72 -0.43 -19.33 13.96
CA LEU A 72 0.70 -19.77 14.77
C LEU A 72 0.70 -21.27 14.99
N THR A 73 1.91 -21.83 15.16
CA THR A 73 2.08 -23.19 15.67
C THR A 73 2.30 -23.12 17.19
N ALA A 74 1.39 -23.70 17.96
CA ALA A 74 1.56 -23.80 19.41
C ALA A 74 2.57 -24.89 19.78
N PRO A 75 3.37 -24.71 20.86
CA PRO A 75 3.47 -23.49 21.66
C PRO A 75 4.28 -22.39 20.96
N PHE A 76 4.00 -21.11 21.28
CA PHE A 76 4.69 -19.95 20.72
C PHE A 76 5.20 -19.01 21.83
N ASP A 77 6.13 -18.12 21.48
CA ASP A 77 6.65 -17.10 22.38
C ASP A 77 5.99 -15.76 22.08
N PHE A 78 5.62 -15.01 23.12
CA PHE A 78 4.86 -13.77 22.97
C PHE A 78 5.46 -12.63 23.80
N ARG A 79 5.55 -11.45 23.19
CA ARG A 79 5.97 -10.21 23.84
C ARG A 79 5.00 -9.08 23.50
N ARG A 80 4.55 -8.32 24.49
CA ARG A 80 3.74 -7.11 24.28
C ARG A 80 4.55 -5.86 24.61
N ARG A 81 4.41 -4.84 23.75
CA ARG A 81 4.93 -3.49 23.93
C ARG A 81 3.81 -2.49 23.78
N CYS A 82 3.76 -1.50 24.66
CA CYS A 82 2.73 -0.48 24.66
C CYS A 82 3.36 0.89 24.48
N PHE A 83 2.85 1.64 23.53
CA PHE A 83 3.35 2.97 23.20
C PHE A 83 2.26 4.02 23.41
N ASP A 84 2.57 5.03 24.23
CA ASP A 84 1.79 6.27 24.31
C ASP A 84 2.28 7.23 23.25
N VAL A 85 1.43 7.51 22.28
CA VAL A 85 1.75 8.38 21.13
C VAL A 85 1.92 9.82 21.60
N ARG A 86 3.04 10.45 21.22
CA ARG A 86 3.33 11.86 21.48
C ARG A 86 3.64 12.60 20.17
N PRO A 87 2.66 13.33 19.58
CA PRO A 87 2.90 14.12 18.36
C PRO A 87 3.92 15.23 18.60
N THR A 88 4.94 15.31 17.73
CA THR A 88 6.01 16.32 17.84
C THR A 88 6.52 16.77 16.46
N LYS A 89 6.90 18.04 16.36
CA LYS A 89 7.55 18.58 15.14
C LYS A 89 9.00 18.12 14.96
N ARG A 90 9.59 17.43 15.96
CA ARG A 90 10.96 16.93 15.91
C ARG A 90 11.13 15.68 15.06
N VAL A 91 10.06 14.91 14.92
CA VAL A 91 10.02 13.71 14.09
C VAL A 91 9.33 14.04 12.79
N GLN A 92 9.95 13.67 11.68
CA GLN A 92 9.39 13.81 10.35
C GLN A 92 9.11 12.41 9.79
N ARG A 93 8.14 12.27 8.89
CA ARG A 93 7.79 11.01 8.24
C ARG A 93 9.00 10.26 7.66
N THR A 94 9.99 11.00 7.14
CA THR A 94 11.22 10.43 6.55
C THR A 94 12.32 10.14 7.56
N SER A 95 12.17 10.60 8.81
CA SER A 95 13.20 10.45 9.83
C SER A 95 13.36 8.99 10.25
N LEU A 96 14.60 8.59 10.49
CA LEU A 96 14.89 7.44 11.32
C LEU A 96 14.94 7.95 12.78
N ALA A 97 13.83 7.75 13.51
CA ALA A 97 13.68 8.29 14.86
C ALA A 97 14.42 7.43 15.88
N SER A 98 15.38 8.01 16.59
CA SER A 98 16.09 7.30 17.67
C SER A 98 15.25 7.26 18.96
N VAL A 99 15.09 6.07 19.53
CA VAL A 99 14.33 5.79 20.75
C VAL A 99 15.27 5.22 21.81
N LYS A 100 15.49 5.97 22.88
CA LYS A 100 16.36 5.55 23.99
C LYS A 100 15.69 4.51 24.87
N PHE A 101 15.48 3.33 24.33
CA PHE A 101 14.82 2.22 24.99
C PHE A 101 15.22 0.90 24.31
N ASP A 102 15.28 -0.18 25.07
CA ASP A 102 15.57 -1.53 24.58
C ASP A 102 14.27 -2.26 24.31
N LEU A 103 13.88 -2.38 23.04
CA LEU A 103 12.59 -2.95 22.65
C LEU A 103 12.46 -4.42 23.08
N LEU A 104 13.56 -5.17 23.07
CA LEU A 104 13.60 -6.59 23.39
C LEU A 104 14.00 -6.91 24.84
N ALA A 105 14.28 -5.91 25.69
CA ALA A 105 14.76 -6.10 27.05
C ALA A 105 13.82 -6.93 27.95
N ILE A 106 12.49 -6.78 27.80
CA ILE A 106 11.56 -7.64 28.54
C ILE A 106 11.55 -9.02 27.88
N PRO A 107 11.85 -10.12 28.63
CA PRO A 107 11.77 -11.45 28.06
C PRO A 107 10.37 -11.80 27.57
N PRO A 108 10.23 -12.63 26.52
CA PRO A 108 8.93 -13.09 26.09
C PRO A 108 8.31 -14.04 27.13
N SER A 109 6.99 -14.05 27.21
CA SER A 109 6.25 -15.16 27.78
C SER A 109 6.42 -16.37 26.87
N GLN A 110 6.99 -17.44 27.38
CA GLN A 110 7.38 -18.62 26.60
C GLN A 110 6.31 -19.71 26.64
N GLY A 111 6.15 -20.39 25.52
CA GLY A 111 5.36 -21.61 25.44
C GLY A 111 3.87 -21.42 25.59
N LEU A 112 3.33 -20.27 25.18
CA LEU A 112 1.89 -20.00 25.19
C LEU A 112 1.15 -20.86 24.16
N THR A 113 -0.10 -21.17 24.48
CA THR A 113 -1.07 -21.80 23.59
C THR A 113 -2.14 -20.79 23.12
N MET A 114 -3.04 -21.23 22.24
CA MET A 114 -4.12 -20.37 21.76
C MET A 114 -5.18 -20.04 22.82
N ASP A 115 -5.22 -20.83 23.91
CA ASP A 115 -6.21 -20.69 24.98
C ASP A 115 -5.67 -19.86 26.16
N ASP A 116 -4.38 -19.51 26.13
CA ASP A 116 -3.76 -18.73 27.19
C ASP A 116 -4.15 -17.24 27.07
N LEU A 117 -4.35 -16.59 28.21
CA LEU A 117 -4.53 -15.14 28.25
C LEU A 117 -3.19 -14.45 27.94
N LEU A 118 -3.23 -13.52 27.00
CA LEU A 118 -2.04 -12.74 26.67
C LEU A 118 -1.68 -11.79 27.83
N PRO A 119 -0.37 -11.66 28.17
CA PRO A 119 0.07 -10.81 29.26
C PRO A 119 -0.35 -9.35 29.01
N PRO A 120 -0.74 -8.61 30.07
CA PRO A 120 -1.06 -7.20 29.94
C PRO A 120 0.18 -6.35 29.64
N CYS A 121 -0.03 -5.09 29.27
CA CYS A 121 1.05 -4.10 29.24
C CYS A 121 1.69 -3.95 30.62
N GLN A 122 2.99 -4.17 30.71
CA GLN A 122 3.74 -3.95 31.96
C GLN A 122 4.09 -2.48 32.14
N GLU A 123 4.54 -1.82 31.06
CA GLU A 123 4.94 -0.42 31.03
C GLU A 123 4.59 0.16 29.66
N SER A 124 4.11 1.41 29.64
CA SER A 124 3.86 2.15 28.41
C SER A 124 4.98 3.14 28.16
N LEU A 125 5.57 3.07 26.97
CA LEU A 125 6.64 3.96 26.52
C LEU A 125 6.05 5.14 25.76
N LYS A 126 6.44 6.37 26.12
CA LYS A 126 6.11 7.57 25.34
C LYS A 126 6.93 7.57 24.06
N LEU A 127 6.26 7.45 22.90
CA LEU A 127 6.92 7.42 21.61
C LEU A 127 6.58 8.68 20.80
N ASP A 128 7.64 9.37 20.38
CA ASP A 128 7.49 10.55 19.52
C ASP A 128 7.07 10.14 18.11
N VAL A 129 6.01 10.77 17.61
CA VAL A 129 5.49 10.57 16.25
C VAL A 129 5.45 11.90 15.50
N PRO A 130 5.41 11.92 14.16
CA PRO A 130 5.24 13.13 13.40
C PRO A 130 4.02 13.92 13.88
N PHE A 131 4.17 15.23 13.95
CA PHE A 131 3.09 16.10 14.38
C PHE A 131 1.92 16.05 13.40
N PHE A 132 0.73 15.84 13.92
CA PHE A 132 -0.52 15.99 13.19
C PHE A 132 -1.53 16.79 14.01
N ASP A 133 -2.40 17.51 13.33
CA ASP A 133 -3.55 18.15 13.96
C ASP A 133 -4.80 17.29 13.71
N PRO A 134 -5.32 16.61 14.72
CA PRO A 134 -6.49 15.75 14.55
C PRO A 134 -7.79 16.51 14.24
N ARG A 135 -7.79 17.85 14.38
CA ARG A 135 -8.93 18.72 14.02
C ARG A 135 -8.79 19.26 12.59
N ALA A 136 -7.63 19.12 11.97
CA ALA A 136 -7.44 19.59 10.61
C ALA A 136 -8.38 18.82 9.69
N LYS A 137 -9.29 19.55 9.04
CA LYS A 137 -10.12 18.96 8.00
C LYS A 137 -9.21 18.60 6.82
N ILE A 138 -9.20 17.33 6.46
CA ILE A 138 -8.52 16.88 5.25
C ILE A 138 -9.39 17.28 4.07
N ASP A 139 -8.84 18.06 3.15
CA ASP A 139 -9.47 18.41 1.89
C ASP A 139 -8.47 18.18 0.77
N THR A 140 -8.72 17.13 0.01
CA THR A 140 -7.93 16.76 -1.19
C THR A 140 -8.79 16.81 -2.46
N SER A 141 -9.89 17.53 -2.46
CA SER A 141 -10.83 17.67 -3.59
C SER A 141 -10.20 18.20 -4.88
N ALA A 142 -9.00 18.78 -4.79
CA ALA A 142 -8.17 19.13 -5.95
C ALA A 142 -7.67 17.91 -6.74
N LEU A 143 -7.71 16.71 -6.17
CA LEU A 143 -7.44 15.44 -6.85
C LEU A 143 -8.75 14.80 -7.30
N PHE A 144 -8.82 14.42 -8.58
CA PHE A 144 -9.88 13.60 -9.11
C PHE A 144 -9.26 12.29 -9.58
N LEU A 145 -9.54 11.19 -8.86
CA LEU A 145 -8.93 9.89 -9.10
C LEU A 145 -9.81 9.04 -10.02
N GLY A 146 -9.20 8.23 -10.87
CA GLY A 146 -9.91 7.32 -11.78
C GLY A 146 -9.24 5.97 -11.87
N VAL A 147 -10.07 4.93 -11.88
CA VAL A 147 -9.67 3.55 -12.03
C VAL A 147 -10.53 2.85 -13.06
N ALA A 148 -9.89 2.15 -14.02
CA ALA A 148 -10.57 1.26 -14.96
C ALA A 148 -10.47 -0.17 -14.40
N THR A 149 -11.61 -0.75 -14.00
CA THR A 149 -11.62 -2.06 -13.33
C THR A 149 -12.96 -2.76 -13.48
N THR A 150 -13.05 -4.01 -13.04
CA THR A 150 -14.30 -4.77 -13.02
C THR A 150 -15.11 -4.51 -11.75
N MET A 151 -16.41 -4.78 -11.81
CA MET A 151 -17.31 -4.63 -10.66
C MET A 151 -16.87 -5.46 -9.45
N SER A 152 -16.40 -6.69 -9.67
CA SER A 152 -15.92 -7.56 -8.59
C SER A 152 -14.64 -7.03 -7.94
N ARG A 153 -13.72 -6.48 -8.74
CA ARG A 153 -12.44 -5.94 -8.24
C ARG A 153 -12.66 -4.65 -7.46
N VAL A 154 -13.52 -3.73 -7.93
CA VAL A 154 -13.82 -2.51 -7.14
C VAL A 154 -14.49 -2.85 -5.81
N HIS A 155 -15.43 -3.81 -5.79
CA HIS A 155 -16.02 -4.28 -4.54
C HIS A 155 -14.96 -4.74 -3.52
N ALA A 156 -13.99 -5.54 -3.98
CA ALA A 156 -12.90 -6.03 -3.14
C ALA A 156 -11.91 -4.93 -2.71
N SER A 157 -11.83 -3.82 -3.45
CA SER A 157 -10.86 -2.73 -3.21
C SER A 157 -11.43 -1.59 -2.37
N LEU A 158 -12.76 -1.40 -2.31
CA LEU A 158 -13.39 -0.33 -1.54
C LEU A 158 -12.94 -0.27 -0.06
N PRO A 159 -12.79 -1.38 0.69
CA PRO A 159 -12.28 -1.33 2.05
C PRO A 159 -10.84 -0.80 2.15
N ALA A 160 -9.99 -1.11 1.16
CA ALA A 160 -8.63 -0.55 1.10
C ALA A 160 -8.66 0.94 0.72
N PHE A 161 -9.48 1.32 -0.25
CA PHE A 161 -9.67 2.72 -0.65
C PHE A 161 -10.17 3.58 0.49
N SER A 162 -11.05 3.08 1.36
CA SER A 162 -11.52 3.84 2.50
C SER A 162 -10.40 4.27 3.45
N ARG A 163 -9.29 3.55 3.49
CA ARG A 163 -8.16 3.87 4.38
C ARG A 163 -7.46 5.18 4.04
N TRP A 164 -7.56 5.64 2.79
CA TRP A 164 -6.88 6.84 2.34
C TRP A 164 -7.81 7.85 1.62
N LEU A 165 -9.04 7.45 1.27
CA LEU A 165 -9.97 8.28 0.50
C LEU A 165 -11.18 8.78 1.33
N SER A 166 -11.56 8.06 2.41
CA SER A 166 -12.73 8.37 3.24
C SER A 166 -12.69 9.81 3.75
N GLY A 167 -13.76 10.55 3.55
CA GLY A 167 -13.94 11.92 4.04
C GLY A 167 -12.97 12.97 3.48
N THR A 168 -12.19 12.67 2.45
CA THR A 168 -11.15 13.57 1.91
C THR A 168 -11.66 14.57 0.87
N GLY A 169 -12.87 14.37 0.36
CA GLY A 169 -13.46 15.19 -0.71
C GLY A 169 -12.92 14.90 -2.11
N SER A 170 -11.90 14.03 -2.26
CA SER A 170 -11.44 13.56 -3.59
C SER A 170 -12.46 12.62 -4.19
N PRO A 171 -13.00 12.90 -5.40
CA PRO A 171 -13.89 11.97 -6.09
C PRO A 171 -13.09 10.81 -6.69
N LEU A 172 -13.72 9.62 -6.71
CA LEU A 172 -13.24 8.42 -7.40
C LEU A 172 -14.16 8.09 -8.56
N LEU A 173 -13.65 8.17 -9.77
CA LEU A 173 -14.30 7.70 -11.00
C LEU A 173 -13.93 6.24 -11.22
N VAL A 174 -14.91 5.36 -11.25
CA VAL A 174 -14.75 3.94 -11.56
C VAL A 174 -15.33 3.69 -12.95
N LEU A 175 -14.46 3.43 -13.91
CA LEU A 175 -14.84 2.97 -15.24
C LEU A 175 -14.96 1.44 -15.18
N LEU A 176 -16.20 0.93 -15.30
CA LEU A 176 -16.49 -0.49 -15.25
C LEU A 176 -16.27 -1.12 -16.62
N VAL A 177 -15.11 -1.77 -16.79
CA VAL A 177 -14.66 -2.31 -18.08
C VAL A 177 -15.31 -3.62 -18.49
N ASP A 178 -16.07 -4.24 -17.59
CA ASP A 178 -16.86 -5.46 -17.80
C ASP A 178 -18.37 -5.20 -17.89
N GLN A 179 -18.80 -3.93 -17.84
CA GLN A 179 -20.20 -3.53 -17.80
C GLN A 179 -20.50 -2.51 -18.90
N PRO A 180 -21.17 -2.90 -19.99
CA PRO A 180 -21.53 -1.97 -21.06
C PRO A 180 -22.76 -1.12 -20.70
N ASP A 181 -23.62 -1.60 -19.78
CA ASP A 181 -24.81 -0.89 -19.30
C ASP A 181 -24.97 -1.05 -17.79
N LEU A 182 -24.96 0.07 -17.05
CA LEU A 182 -25.18 0.07 -15.61
C LEU A 182 -26.59 -0.32 -15.20
N ASN A 183 -27.59 -0.22 -16.10
CA ASN A 183 -28.98 -0.57 -15.78
C ASN A 183 -29.15 -2.09 -15.64
N GLU A 184 -28.40 -2.89 -16.39
CA GLU A 184 -28.43 -4.35 -16.28
C GLU A 184 -27.96 -4.83 -14.90
N GLN A 185 -27.10 -4.04 -14.25
CA GLN A 185 -26.53 -4.34 -12.95
C GLN A 185 -26.96 -3.35 -11.87
N ALA A 186 -28.10 -2.69 -12.05
CA ALA A 186 -28.54 -1.57 -11.19
C ALA A 186 -28.55 -1.91 -9.69
N ALA A 187 -28.95 -3.15 -9.32
CA ALA A 187 -28.94 -3.59 -7.94
C ALA A 187 -27.52 -3.69 -7.38
N ALA A 188 -26.58 -4.28 -8.11
CA ALA A 188 -25.18 -4.43 -7.67
C ALA A 188 -24.48 -3.06 -7.59
N ILE A 189 -24.71 -2.18 -8.57
CA ILE A 189 -24.21 -0.79 -8.54
C ILE A 189 -24.81 -0.02 -7.36
N GLY A 190 -26.11 -0.23 -7.07
CA GLY A 190 -26.76 0.35 -5.89
C GLY A 190 -26.11 -0.09 -4.57
N MET A 191 -25.75 -1.37 -4.44
CA MET A 191 -25.02 -1.90 -3.30
C MET A 191 -23.62 -1.26 -3.17
N LEU A 192 -22.88 -1.15 -4.27
CA LEU A 192 -21.54 -0.53 -4.26
C LEU A 192 -21.62 0.96 -3.89
N ARG A 193 -22.64 1.69 -4.37
CA ARG A 193 -22.87 3.08 -3.98
C ARG A 193 -23.20 3.22 -2.49
N ALA A 194 -24.04 2.32 -1.96
CA ALA A 194 -24.35 2.30 -0.53
C ALA A 194 -23.09 2.01 0.29
N MET A 195 -22.32 1.01 -0.09
CA MET A 195 -21.05 0.68 0.57
C MET A 195 -20.06 1.87 0.52
N ALA A 196 -19.92 2.54 -0.62
CA ALA A 196 -19.05 3.70 -0.76
C ALA A 196 -19.54 4.87 0.10
N ALA A 197 -20.87 5.10 0.19
CA ALA A 197 -21.44 6.13 1.05
C ALA A 197 -21.21 5.83 2.54
N ASP A 198 -21.36 4.59 2.97
CA ASP A 198 -21.04 4.16 4.34
C ASP A 198 -19.56 4.33 4.67
N LEU A 199 -18.69 4.26 3.66
CA LEU A 199 -17.25 4.48 3.76
C LEU A 199 -16.86 5.96 3.53
N GLU A 200 -17.83 6.88 3.40
CA GLU A 200 -17.60 8.30 3.09
C GLU A 200 -16.74 8.53 1.84
N ILE A 201 -16.91 7.70 0.82
CA ILE A 201 -16.22 7.81 -0.48
C ILE A 201 -17.15 8.45 -1.50
N ASP A 202 -16.75 9.57 -2.08
CA ASP A 202 -17.42 10.19 -3.23
C ASP A 202 -17.09 9.39 -4.50
N ILE A 203 -18.01 8.52 -4.95
CA ILE A 203 -17.79 7.58 -6.06
C ILE A 203 -18.73 7.82 -7.23
N ILE A 204 -18.16 7.76 -8.44
CA ILE A 204 -18.87 7.84 -9.71
C ILE A 204 -18.62 6.54 -10.46
N PHE A 205 -19.69 5.87 -10.92
CA PHE A 205 -19.60 4.72 -11.82
C PHE A 205 -19.95 5.12 -13.24
N GLU A 206 -19.09 4.79 -14.16
CA GLU A 206 -19.26 4.95 -15.60
C GLU A 206 -19.12 3.59 -16.30
N PRO A 207 -20.02 3.19 -17.21
CA PRO A 207 -19.84 1.99 -18.00
C PRO A 207 -18.80 2.25 -19.10
N TYR A 208 -18.05 1.22 -19.48
CA TYR A 208 -17.22 1.27 -20.65
C TYR A 208 -18.09 1.28 -21.92
N ASN A 209 -17.95 2.31 -22.75
CA ASN A 209 -18.78 2.48 -23.95
C ASN A 209 -18.18 1.87 -25.23
N GLY A 210 -17.04 1.18 -25.12
CA GLY A 210 -16.39 0.46 -26.22
C GLY A 210 -16.81 -1.02 -26.28
N ASP A 211 -16.07 -1.80 -27.06
CA ASP A 211 -16.27 -3.24 -27.16
C ASP A 211 -15.64 -3.95 -25.96
N VAL A 212 -16.48 -4.34 -25.00
CA VAL A 212 -16.05 -5.00 -23.76
C VAL A 212 -15.26 -6.29 -24.01
N VAL A 213 -15.56 -6.99 -25.12
CA VAL A 213 -14.97 -8.30 -25.45
C VAL A 213 -13.67 -8.17 -26.25
N HIS A 214 -13.64 -7.28 -27.24
CA HIS A 214 -12.56 -7.22 -28.22
C HIS A 214 -11.58 -6.07 -28.01
N ASP A 215 -11.97 -5.00 -27.28
CA ASP A 215 -11.04 -3.92 -26.97
C ASP A 215 -9.99 -4.39 -25.97
N SER A 216 -8.76 -3.94 -26.20
CA SER A 216 -7.62 -4.24 -25.32
C SER A 216 -7.76 -3.59 -23.94
N GLU A 217 -6.96 -4.07 -22.98
CA GLU A 217 -6.86 -3.40 -21.68
C GLU A 217 -6.30 -1.96 -21.83
N GLY A 218 -5.50 -1.71 -22.87
CA GLY A 218 -5.01 -0.36 -23.21
C GLY A 218 -6.14 0.59 -23.50
N LEU A 219 -7.04 0.21 -24.42
CA LEU A 219 -8.20 1.02 -24.79
C LEU A 219 -9.18 1.22 -23.64
N LYS A 220 -9.43 0.17 -22.86
CA LYS A 220 -10.31 0.24 -21.68
C LYS A 220 -9.77 1.20 -20.64
N ASN A 221 -8.47 1.17 -20.34
CA ASN A 221 -7.85 2.07 -19.37
C ASN A 221 -7.83 3.52 -19.89
N PHE A 222 -7.48 3.73 -21.16
CA PHE A 222 -7.41 5.06 -21.77
C PHE A 222 -8.78 5.75 -21.87
N ALA A 223 -9.88 5.01 -21.90
CA ALA A 223 -11.24 5.56 -21.89
C ALA A 223 -11.56 6.40 -20.63
N LEU A 224 -10.75 6.29 -19.57
CA LEU A 224 -10.79 7.22 -18.45
C LEU A 224 -10.61 8.68 -18.87
N ALA A 225 -9.91 8.99 -19.97
CA ALA A 225 -9.74 10.37 -20.45
C ALA A 225 -11.09 11.00 -20.79
N GLU A 226 -11.93 10.29 -21.56
CA GLU A 226 -13.27 10.77 -21.95
C GLU A 226 -14.21 10.80 -20.74
N ALA A 227 -14.10 9.81 -19.84
CA ALA A 227 -14.89 9.78 -18.62
C ALA A 227 -14.54 10.93 -17.67
N PHE A 228 -13.28 11.29 -17.51
CA PHE A 228 -12.86 12.47 -16.74
C PHE A 228 -13.40 13.78 -17.34
N ASP A 229 -13.39 13.92 -18.68
CA ASP A 229 -13.95 15.09 -19.34
C ASP A 229 -15.46 15.20 -19.13
N LYS A 230 -16.18 14.07 -19.18
CA LYS A 230 -17.62 13.98 -18.91
C LYS A 230 -17.98 14.41 -17.49
N TYR A 231 -17.17 14.04 -16.50
CA TYR A 231 -17.45 14.26 -15.07
C TYR A 231 -16.56 15.34 -14.43
N GLN A 232 -15.91 16.19 -15.24
CA GLN A 232 -15.05 17.25 -14.74
C GLN A 232 -15.74 18.07 -13.63
N ARG A 233 -14.97 18.47 -12.62
CA ARG A 233 -15.46 19.25 -11.49
C ARG A 233 -14.70 20.55 -11.35
N PRO A 234 -15.38 21.66 -11.01
CA PRO A 234 -14.71 22.90 -10.66
C PRO A 234 -13.74 22.66 -9.48
N GLY A 235 -12.53 23.21 -9.59
CA GLY A 235 -11.51 23.06 -8.56
C GLY A 235 -10.57 21.85 -8.74
N THR A 236 -10.86 20.92 -9.66
CA THR A 236 -9.92 19.85 -10.01
C THR A 236 -8.62 20.44 -10.54
N ARG A 237 -7.51 20.08 -9.91
CA ARG A 237 -6.16 20.49 -10.31
C ARG A 237 -5.35 19.34 -10.90
N TRP A 238 -5.71 18.11 -10.56
CA TRP A 238 -5.00 16.92 -10.99
C TRP A 238 -5.97 15.77 -11.21
N TYR A 239 -5.87 15.13 -12.35
CA TYR A 239 -6.50 13.86 -12.65
C TYR A 239 -5.49 12.75 -12.36
N GLY A 240 -5.80 11.87 -11.41
CA GLY A 240 -4.95 10.75 -11.03
C GLY A 240 -5.48 9.44 -11.62
N ILE A 241 -4.69 8.78 -12.43
CA ILE A 241 -4.99 7.46 -12.96
C ILE A 241 -4.30 6.43 -12.06
N ILE A 242 -5.05 5.45 -11.57
CA ILE A 242 -4.60 4.46 -10.60
C ILE A 242 -5.12 3.06 -10.97
N ASP A 243 -4.50 2.03 -10.37
CA ASP A 243 -5.02 0.67 -10.40
C ASP A 243 -5.85 0.36 -9.14
N ASP A 244 -6.61 -0.72 -9.15
CA ASP A 244 -7.47 -1.09 -8.01
C ASP A 244 -6.69 -1.69 -6.81
N ASP A 245 -5.38 -1.82 -6.93
CA ASP A 245 -4.44 -2.11 -5.85
C ASP A 245 -3.37 -1.02 -5.65
N THR A 246 -3.58 0.17 -6.17
CA THR A 246 -2.83 1.36 -5.75
C THR A 246 -3.28 1.80 -4.35
N PHE A 247 -2.34 1.92 -3.42
CA PHE A 247 -2.60 2.40 -2.07
C PHE A 247 -1.87 3.71 -1.81
N PHE A 248 -2.60 4.78 -1.54
CA PHE A 248 -1.99 6.04 -1.11
C PHE A 248 -1.68 6.01 0.39
N VAL A 249 -0.43 6.25 0.72
CA VAL A 249 -0.02 6.33 2.13
C VAL A 249 -0.60 7.58 2.80
N SER A 250 -0.73 8.69 2.03
CA SER A 250 -1.37 9.94 2.48
C SER A 250 -1.73 10.81 1.28
N LEU A 251 -3.02 11.05 1.02
CA LEU A 251 -3.45 11.98 -0.04
C LEU A 251 -3.02 13.44 0.22
N PRO A 252 -3.04 13.97 1.46
CA PRO A 252 -2.46 15.29 1.72
C PRO A 252 -0.97 15.39 1.35
N ALA A 253 -0.18 14.34 1.64
CA ALA A 253 1.23 14.30 1.23
C ALA A 253 1.37 14.25 -0.30
N MET A 254 0.47 13.56 -0.99
CA MET A 254 0.42 13.54 -2.45
C MET A 254 0.16 14.93 -3.04
N LEU A 255 -0.84 15.67 -2.51
CA LEU A 255 -1.10 17.06 -2.92
C LEU A 255 0.10 17.97 -2.65
N GLN A 256 0.75 17.80 -1.50
CA GLN A 256 1.95 18.57 -1.17
C GLN A 256 3.10 18.28 -2.15
N ALA A 257 3.25 17.03 -2.60
CA ALA A 257 4.24 16.64 -3.59
C ALA A 257 3.94 17.22 -4.98
N LEU A 258 2.67 17.43 -5.32
CA LEU A 258 2.25 18.06 -6.57
C LEU A 258 2.30 19.59 -6.54
N LYS A 259 2.43 20.21 -5.36
CA LYS A 259 2.41 21.67 -5.19
C LYS A 259 3.42 22.45 -6.05
N PRO A 260 4.65 21.95 -6.33
CA PRO A 260 5.61 22.65 -7.18
C PRO A 260 5.18 22.81 -8.64
N TYR A 261 4.20 22.05 -9.10
CA TYR A 261 3.76 22.03 -10.48
C TYR A 261 2.51 22.90 -10.68
N ASP A 262 2.58 23.82 -11.65
CA ASP A 262 1.44 24.68 -12.00
C ASP A 262 0.40 23.89 -12.82
N PRO A 263 -0.79 23.58 -12.26
CA PRO A 263 -1.79 22.77 -12.95
C PRO A 263 -2.42 23.46 -14.16
N ALA A 264 -2.19 24.76 -14.38
CA ALA A 264 -2.63 25.47 -15.57
C ALA A 264 -1.74 25.17 -16.80
N ARG A 265 -0.61 24.50 -16.59
CA ARG A 265 0.28 24.04 -17.65
C ARG A 265 0.07 22.54 -17.93
N PRO A 266 0.37 22.05 -19.15
CA PRO A 266 0.27 20.64 -19.46
C PRO A 266 1.37 19.85 -18.73
N TRP A 267 0.95 18.89 -17.88
CA TRP A 267 1.83 18.02 -17.13
C TRP A 267 1.42 16.56 -17.23
N TYR A 268 2.43 15.70 -17.38
CA TYR A 268 2.37 14.25 -17.23
C TYR A 268 3.35 13.86 -16.14
N ILE A 269 2.85 13.57 -14.93
CA ILE A 269 3.64 13.33 -13.71
C ILE A 269 3.42 11.91 -13.24
N GLY A 270 4.49 11.15 -13.03
CA GLY A 270 4.41 9.75 -12.60
C GLY A 270 5.77 9.22 -12.19
N ALA A 271 5.91 7.90 -12.12
CA ALA A 271 7.17 7.24 -11.84
C ALA A 271 7.49 6.16 -12.88
N LEU A 272 8.78 5.92 -13.07
CA LEU A 272 9.25 4.71 -13.75
C LEU A 272 9.08 3.51 -12.80
N THR A 273 9.03 2.30 -13.35
CA THR A 273 9.14 1.08 -12.54
C THR A 273 10.54 0.92 -11.98
N GLU A 274 10.65 0.23 -10.86
CA GLU A 274 11.93 -0.19 -10.27
C GLU A 274 12.64 -1.26 -11.12
N GLY A 275 11.90 -1.94 -11.99
CA GLY A 275 12.42 -2.94 -12.91
C GLY A 275 13.16 -2.33 -14.11
N LEU A 276 14.48 -2.15 -14.04
CA LEU A 276 15.30 -1.58 -15.13
C LEU A 276 15.10 -2.26 -16.47
N PHE A 277 14.90 -3.58 -16.47
CA PHE A 277 14.68 -4.35 -17.69
C PHE A 277 13.40 -3.90 -18.41
N ARG A 278 12.32 -3.66 -17.67
CA ARG A 278 11.05 -3.16 -18.22
C ARG A 278 11.21 -1.75 -18.78
N VAL A 279 11.94 -0.87 -18.09
CA VAL A 279 12.23 0.47 -18.61
C VAL A 279 13.01 0.39 -19.93
N ALA A 280 13.96 -0.54 -20.03
CA ALA A 280 14.73 -0.73 -21.25
C ALA A 280 13.88 -1.28 -22.42
N GLN A 281 12.87 -2.09 -22.14
CA GLN A 281 11.99 -2.66 -23.16
C GLN A 281 10.86 -1.71 -23.59
N GLU A 282 10.21 -1.06 -22.62
CA GLU A 282 8.97 -0.32 -22.82
C GLU A 282 9.20 1.21 -22.87
N GLY A 283 10.39 1.66 -22.56
CA GLY A 283 10.79 3.07 -22.59
C GLY A 283 10.28 3.88 -21.37
N PHE A 284 10.47 5.21 -21.47
CA PHE A 284 10.08 6.14 -20.41
C PHE A 284 8.59 6.43 -20.45
N LYS A 285 7.85 5.87 -19.51
CA LYS A 285 6.42 6.10 -19.26
C LYS A 285 6.16 6.12 -17.77
N ALA A 286 5.04 6.67 -17.33
CA ALA A 286 4.55 6.41 -15.99
C ALA A 286 3.94 5.00 -15.93
N TRP A 287 4.20 4.28 -14.85
CA TRP A 287 3.57 2.99 -14.57
C TRP A 287 2.25 3.20 -13.84
N GLY A 288 1.18 2.57 -14.35
CA GLY A 288 -0.20 2.77 -13.90
C GLY A 288 -0.41 2.44 -12.43
N GLY A 289 0.15 1.33 -11.96
CA GLY A 289 -0.02 0.89 -10.59
C GLY A 289 0.64 1.78 -9.53
N ALA A 290 1.74 2.47 -9.90
CA ALA A 290 2.32 3.52 -9.07
C ALA A 290 1.38 4.74 -8.93
N GLY A 291 0.43 4.87 -9.84
CA GLY A 291 -0.37 6.06 -10.06
C GLY A 291 0.37 7.14 -10.84
N PHE A 292 -0.34 7.85 -11.71
CA PHE A 292 0.20 9.01 -12.40
C PHE A 292 -0.84 10.12 -12.51
N PHE A 293 -0.36 11.35 -12.69
CA PHE A 293 -1.19 12.55 -12.61
C PHE A 293 -1.07 13.38 -13.89
N ILE A 294 -2.22 13.82 -14.36
CA ILE A 294 -2.37 14.66 -15.56
C ILE A 294 -3.06 15.96 -15.17
N SER A 295 -2.51 17.07 -15.65
CA SER A 295 -3.12 18.39 -15.44
C SER A 295 -4.36 18.59 -16.31
N PRO A 296 -5.31 19.47 -15.95
CA PRO A 296 -6.54 19.71 -16.69
C PRO A 296 -6.34 20.07 -18.16
N PRO A 297 -5.41 20.98 -18.54
CA PRO A 297 -5.21 21.30 -19.96
C PRO A 297 -4.79 20.10 -20.81
N LEU A 298 -3.93 19.23 -20.25
CA LEU A 298 -3.50 18.03 -20.95
C LEU A 298 -4.63 16.99 -21.02
N MET A 299 -5.37 16.80 -19.93
CA MET A 299 -6.50 15.86 -19.90
C MET A 299 -7.55 16.22 -20.96
N SER A 300 -7.92 17.50 -21.08
CA SER A 300 -8.87 17.96 -22.11
C SER A 300 -8.36 17.70 -23.53
N GLN A 301 -7.05 17.87 -23.78
CA GLN A 301 -6.45 17.53 -25.09
C GLN A 301 -6.52 16.03 -25.38
N LEU A 302 -6.27 15.18 -24.38
CA LEU A 302 -6.32 13.72 -24.51
C LEU A 302 -7.74 13.24 -24.79
N ALA A 303 -8.72 13.71 -24.03
CA ALA A 303 -10.14 13.39 -24.24
C ALA A 303 -10.61 13.78 -25.63
N ALA A 304 -10.32 15.02 -26.07
CA ALA A 304 -10.67 15.50 -27.42
C ALA A 304 -9.96 14.73 -28.56
N SER A 305 -8.87 14.03 -28.23
CA SER A 305 -8.06 13.29 -29.21
C SER A 305 -8.21 11.77 -29.09
N ALA A 306 -9.14 11.25 -28.29
CA ALA A 306 -9.26 9.84 -27.99
C ALA A 306 -9.35 8.95 -29.24
N ALA A 307 -10.17 9.35 -30.22
CA ALA A 307 -10.29 8.64 -31.49
C ALA A 307 -8.97 8.60 -32.28
N ARG A 308 -8.17 9.68 -32.24
CA ARG A 308 -6.85 9.76 -32.88
C ARG A 308 -5.81 8.88 -32.18
N CYS A 309 -5.93 8.71 -30.89
CA CYS A 309 -5.02 7.90 -30.09
C CYS A 309 -5.31 6.40 -30.18
N ARG A 310 -6.55 6.00 -30.47
CA ARG A 310 -6.95 4.59 -30.56
C ARG A 310 -6.03 3.72 -31.43
N PRO A 311 -5.56 4.15 -32.63
CA PRO A 311 -4.62 3.37 -33.44
C PRO A 311 -3.23 3.19 -32.85
N LEU A 312 -2.86 3.92 -31.80
CA LEU A 312 -1.58 3.80 -31.10
C LEU A 312 -1.56 2.67 -30.07
N ASP A 313 -2.70 2.03 -29.84
CA ASP A 313 -2.85 0.99 -28.83
C ASP A 313 -1.95 -0.22 -29.12
N GLN A 314 -1.21 -0.64 -28.09
CA GLN A 314 -0.34 -1.80 -28.08
C GLN A 314 -0.78 -2.84 -27.02
N GLY A 315 -2.00 -2.71 -26.50
CA GLY A 315 -2.57 -3.62 -25.52
C GLY A 315 -2.36 -3.22 -24.05
N PHE A 316 -1.59 -2.16 -23.76
CA PHE A 316 -1.25 -1.72 -22.40
C PHE A 316 -1.64 -0.28 -22.15
N GLY A 317 -2.34 -0.01 -21.03
CA GLY A 317 -2.87 1.31 -20.71
C GLY A 317 -1.80 2.39 -20.61
N ASP A 318 -0.81 2.19 -19.81
CA ASP A 318 0.28 3.14 -19.56
C ASP A 318 1.14 3.42 -20.82
N ILE A 319 1.26 2.46 -21.73
CA ILE A 319 1.87 2.69 -23.06
C ILE A 319 0.98 3.60 -23.91
N LEU A 320 -0.33 3.33 -23.96
CA LEU A 320 -1.26 4.14 -24.74
C LEU A 320 -1.37 5.58 -24.21
N TRP A 321 -1.38 5.77 -22.89
CA TRP A 321 -1.33 7.10 -22.29
C TRP A 321 -0.09 7.87 -22.73
N ARG A 322 1.11 7.26 -22.61
CA ARG A 322 2.37 7.88 -23.09
C ARG A 322 2.33 8.24 -24.57
N ASP A 323 1.95 7.29 -25.41
CA ASP A 323 2.00 7.46 -26.87
C ASP A 323 1.00 8.52 -27.34
N CYS A 324 -0.20 8.54 -26.73
CA CYS A 324 -1.17 9.58 -26.99
C CYS A 324 -0.67 10.97 -26.53
N ILE A 325 -0.08 11.09 -25.34
CA ILE A 325 0.49 12.36 -24.86
C ILE A 325 1.55 12.88 -25.84
N LEU A 326 2.47 12.00 -26.27
CA LEU A 326 3.51 12.40 -27.24
C LEU A 326 2.91 12.83 -28.58
N GLU A 327 1.90 12.11 -29.05
CA GLU A 327 1.20 12.39 -30.31
C GLU A 327 0.48 13.74 -30.27
N VAL A 328 -0.32 14.00 -29.21
CA VAL A 328 -1.14 15.22 -29.15
C VAL A 328 -0.34 16.47 -28.79
N THR A 329 0.81 16.32 -28.15
CA THR A 329 1.67 17.44 -27.74
C THR A 329 2.86 17.68 -28.67
N SER A 330 3.04 16.88 -29.73
CA SER A 330 4.11 16.99 -30.77
C SER A 330 5.53 17.01 -30.19
N PRO A 331 6.00 16.12 -29.52
CA PRO A 331 6.16 15.59 -28.16
C PRO A 331 6.80 16.60 -27.19
N THR A 332 6.14 17.70 -26.93
CA THR A 332 6.63 18.74 -26.00
C THR A 332 6.43 18.36 -24.54
N VAL A 333 5.40 17.54 -24.23
CA VAL A 333 5.16 17.02 -22.89
C VAL A 333 5.73 15.62 -22.75
N LYS A 334 6.60 15.46 -21.77
CA LYS A 334 7.26 14.17 -21.43
C LYS A 334 6.98 13.83 -19.98
N LEU A 335 7.27 12.58 -19.59
CA LEU A 335 7.17 12.15 -18.21
C LEU A 335 8.02 13.04 -17.29
N THR A 336 7.37 13.64 -16.30
CA THR A 336 8.01 14.27 -15.14
C THR A 336 7.99 13.27 -13.99
N GLN A 337 9.18 12.84 -13.55
CA GLN A 337 9.27 11.89 -12.45
C GLN A 337 8.92 12.53 -11.11
N LEU A 338 8.10 11.85 -10.32
CA LEU A 338 7.76 12.20 -8.95
C LEU A 338 8.25 11.11 -8.01
N PRO A 339 9.32 11.35 -7.24
CA PRO A 339 9.81 10.39 -6.25
C PRO A 339 8.74 10.06 -5.20
N GLY A 340 8.70 8.81 -4.78
CA GLY A 340 7.72 8.30 -3.81
C GLY A 340 6.48 7.66 -4.41
N LEU A 341 6.25 7.77 -5.71
CA LEU A 341 5.33 6.90 -6.43
C LEU A 341 6.04 5.57 -6.72
N ASN A 342 5.47 4.45 -6.28
CA ASN A 342 6.16 3.17 -6.30
C ASN A 342 5.31 2.10 -6.99
N GLN A 343 5.83 1.57 -8.09
CA GLN A 343 5.25 0.45 -8.83
C GLN A 343 5.51 -0.88 -8.11
N ILE A 344 6.70 -1.00 -7.54
CA ILE A 344 7.22 -2.19 -6.83
C ILE A 344 7.21 -3.44 -7.72
N ASP A 345 7.66 -3.27 -8.96
CA ASP A 345 7.95 -4.37 -9.90
C ASP A 345 9.24 -5.12 -9.53
N LEU A 346 9.39 -5.43 -8.24
CA LEU A 346 10.49 -6.17 -7.66
C LEU A 346 9.96 -7.50 -7.13
N TRP A 347 10.68 -8.59 -7.37
CA TRP A 347 10.29 -9.92 -6.93
C TRP A 347 10.95 -10.26 -5.59
N GLY A 348 10.29 -11.16 -4.83
CA GLY A 348 10.83 -11.70 -3.59
C GLY A 348 10.56 -10.81 -2.38
N ASP A 349 11.50 -10.79 -1.45
CA ASP A 349 11.40 -10.04 -0.20
C ASP A 349 11.67 -8.56 -0.44
N ILE A 350 10.68 -7.71 -0.18
CA ILE A 350 10.76 -6.25 -0.33
C ILE A 350 11.12 -5.51 0.97
N SER A 351 11.56 -6.22 2.02
CA SER A 351 11.93 -5.59 3.29
C SER A 351 13.00 -4.52 3.13
N GLY A 352 13.98 -4.77 2.27
CA GLY A 352 15.03 -3.79 1.98
C GLY A 352 14.52 -2.46 1.44
N TRP A 353 13.39 -2.46 0.73
CA TRP A 353 12.73 -1.25 0.28
C TRP A 353 12.11 -0.48 1.45
N TYR A 354 11.28 -1.13 2.24
CA TYR A 354 10.58 -0.48 3.35
C TYR A 354 11.54 0.03 4.43
N GLU A 355 12.61 -0.70 4.72
CA GLU A 355 13.59 -0.34 5.74
C GLU A 355 14.52 0.79 5.32
N SER A 356 14.76 0.99 4.02
CA SER A 356 15.65 2.04 3.52
C SER A 356 15.13 3.45 3.79
N GLY A 357 13.80 3.63 3.72
CA GLY A 357 13.17 4.95 3.83
C GLY A 357 13.73 5.99 2.87
N LEU A 358 14.25 5.55 1.74
CA LEU A 358 14.93 6.35 0.74
C LEU A 358 14.14 7.58 0.31
N HIS A 359 12.84 7.39 0.12
CA HIS A 359 11.88 8.44 -0.18
C HIS A 359 10.64 8.25 0.67
N PRO A 360 9.94 9.34 1.08
CA PRO A 360 8.62 9.19 1.66
C PRO A 360 7.70 8.55 0.62
N MET A 361 7.24 7.34 0.91
CA MET A 361 6.32 6.63 0.01
C MET A 361 5.02 7.43 -0.09
N LEU A 362 4.62 7.75 -1.31
CA LEU A 362 3.33 8.37 -1.63
C LEU A 362 2.31 7.31 -1.99
N THR A 363 2.75 6.30 -2.78
CA THR A 363 1.93 5.16 -3.19
C THR A 363 2.67 3.85 -3.04
N ILE A 364 1.89 2.77 -2.89
CA ILE A 364 2.35 1.39 -2.81
C ILE A 364 1.46 0.56 -3.75
N HIS A 365 2.09 -0.28 -4.57
CA HIS A 365 1.39 -1.17 -5.50
C HIS A 365 1.82 -2.63 -5.27
N HIS A 366 1.14 -3.59 -5.90
CA HIS A 366 1.36 -5.04 -5.78
C HIS A 366 1.27 -5.62 -4.35
N TRP A 367 0.80 -4.83 -3.38
CA TRP A 367 0.75 -5.26 -1.98
C TRP A 367 -0.20 -6.44 -1.74
N LYS A 368 -1.28 -6.57 -2.54
CA LYS A 368 -2.24 -7.68 -2.43
C LYS A 368 -1.96 -8.84 -3.40
N SER A 369 -1.13 -8.62 -4.44
CA SER A 369 -0.92 -9.59 -5.52
C SER A 369 0.44 -10.30 -5.43
N TRP A 370 1.54 -9.55 -5.45
CA TRP A 370 2.90 -10.12 -5.50
C TRP A 370 3.54 -10.25 -4.12
N HIS A 371 3.28 -9.30 -3.24
CA HIS A 371 4.00 -9.17 -1.97
C HIS A 371 3.18 -9.60 -0.76
N PHE A 372 1.85 -9.71 -0.91
CA PHE A 372 0.94 -10.16 0.14
C PHE A 372 1.14 -9.45 1.49
N HIS A 373 1.42 -8.15 1.45
CA HIS A 373 1.55 -7.32 2.63
C HIS A 373 0.18 -6.77 3.05
N PRO A 374 -0.25 -6.90 4.33
CA PRO A 374 -1.57 -6.46 4.79
C PRO A 374 -1.65 -4.94 4.96
N ILE A 375 -1.35 -4.17 3.91
CA ILE A 375 -1.29 -2.69 3.91
C ILE A 375 -2.54 -2.03 4.50
N PRO A 376 -3.78 -2.44 4.18
CA PRO A 376 -4.96 -1.83 4.79
C PRO A 376 -4.99 -1.97 6.31
N LEU A 377 -4.64 -3.14 6.85
CA LEU A 377 -4.55 -3.36 8.30
C LEU A 377 -3.38 -2.58 8.90
N ALA A 378 -2.22 -2.60 8.25
CA ALA A 378 -1.03 -1.87 8.67
C ALA A 378 -1.30 -0.37 8.82
N SER A 379 -2.14 0.19 7.95
CA SER A 379 -2.52 1.60 7.96
C SER A 379 -3.45 2.00 9.12
N PHE A 380 -3.99 1.07 9.93
CA PHE A 380 -4.84 1.41 11.08
C PHE A 380 -4.16 2.36 12.05
N ILE A 381 -2.84 2.30 12.14
CA ILE A 381 -2.03 3.19 12.99
C ILE A 381 -2.31 4.68 12.72
N THR A 382 -2.67 5.04 11.49
CA THR A 382 -2.96 6.45 11.13
C THR A 382 -4.12 7.03 11.92
N SER A 383 -5.06 6.20 12.36
CA SER A 383 -6.24 6.61 13.15
C SER A 383 -5.89 7.00 14.60
N VAL A 384 -4.76 6.54 15.12
CA VAL A 384 -4.30 6.77 16.51
C VAL A 384 -3.14 7.75 16.57
N ALA A 385 -2.19 7.61 15.64
CA ALA A 385 -0.90 8.28 15.68
C ALA A 385 -0.68 9.30 14.54
N GLY A 386 -1.69 9.48 13.68
CA GLY A 386 -1.64 10.41 12.55
C GLY A 386 -1.11 9.81 11.26
N PRO A 387 -1.38 10.47 10.11
CA PRO A 387 -1.15 9.90 8.78
C PRO A 387 0.33 9.61 8.48
N ASP A 388 1.24 10.38 9.06
CA ASP A 388 2.67 10.26 8.80
C ASP A 388 3.37 9.23 9.68
N THR A 389 2.64 8.51 10.55
CA THR A 389 3.20 7.44 11.40
C THR A 389 3.26 6.10 10.68
N PHE A 390 2.41 5.86 9.69
CA PHE A 390 2.49 4.67 8.86
C PHE A 390 3.80 4.66 8.07
N LEU A 391 4.55 3.56 8.14
CA LEU A 391 5.90 3.37 7.61
C LEU A 391 6.99 4.29 8.22
N GLN A 392 6.70 4.97 9.34
CA GLN A 392 7.71 5.65 10.13
C GLN A 392 8.72 4.63 10.67
N ARG A 393 10.02 4.97 10.61
CA ARG A 393 11.10 4.12 11.10
C ARG A 393 11.58 4.57 12.47
N TYR A 394 11.85 3.59 13.35
CA TYR A 394 12.37 3.79 14.70
C TYR A 394 13.59 2.91 14.93
N VAL A 395 14.63 3.46 15.54
CA VAL A 395 15.82 2.73 15.99
C VAL A 395 15.85 2.74 17.52
N PHE A 396 15.94 1.57 18.11
CA PHE A 396 16.04 1.34 19.55
C PHE A 396 17.49 1.06 19.97
N ASN A 397 17.79 1.18 21.30
CA ASN A 397 19.15 1.02 21.80
C ASN A 397 19.73 -0.41 21.62
N ASP A 398 18.87 -1.42 21.62
CA ASP A 398 19.21 -2.84 21.48
C ASP A 398 19.39 -3.29 20.02
N ASP A 399 19.88 -2.40 19.15
CA ASP A 399 20.10 -2.64 17.73
C ASP A 399 18.84 -3.17 17.01
N VAL A 400 17.69 -2.70 17.43
CA VAL A 400 16.39 -3.02 16.83
C VAL A 400 15.90 -1.87 15.97
N VAL A 401 15.46 -2.17 14.76
CA VAL A 401 14.78 -1.24 13.84
C VAL A 401 13.34 -1.67 13.66
N MET A 402 12.40 -0.78 13.91
CA MET A 402 10.99 -0.97 13.59
C MET A 402 10.60 -0.08 12.42
N THR A 403 10.13 -0.68 11.34
CA THR A 403 9.37 -0.02 10.28
C THR A 403 7.90 -0.22 10.59
N ASN A 404 7.27 0.84 11.09
CA ASN A 404 5.90 0.76 11.62
C ASN A 404 4.90 0.31 10.56
N GLY A 405 4.20 -0.78 10.84
CA GLY A 405 3.26 -1.39 9.92
C GLY A 405 3.90 -2.35 8.91
N PHE A 406 5.21 -2.62 9.01
CA PHE A 406 5.88 -3.58 8.15
C PHE A 406 6.70 -4.61 8.91
N SER A 407 7.77 -4.21 9.63
CA SER A 407 8.67 -5.15 10.31
C SER A 407 9.27 -4.61 11.60
N ILE A 408 9.72 -5.53 12.46
CA ILE A 408 10.65 -5.29 13.54
C ILE A 408 11.86 -6.19 13.27
N VAL A 409 13.06 -5.60 13.20
CA VAL A 409 14.30 -6.31 12.87
C VAL A 409 15.34 -6.06 13.95
N HIS A 410 15.88 -7.13 14.52
CA HIS A 410 17.03 -7.10 15.43
C HIS A 410 18.30 -7.48 14.69
N TYR A 411 19.37 -6.70 14.90
CA TYR A 411 20.70 -6.89 14.30
C TYR A 411 21.70 -7.34 15.38
N PRO A 412 21.86 -8.64 15.64
CA PRO A 412 22.63 -9.14 16.78
C PRO A 412 24.14 -8.81 16.73
N HIS A 413 24.62 -8.35 15.58
CA HIS A 413 26.02 -7.96 15.36
C HIS A 413 26.21 -6.44 15.19
N GLY A 414 25.21 -5.65 15.56
CA GLY A 414 25.18 -4.19 15.40
C GLY A 414 24.45 -3.76 14.13
N LEU A 415 23.98 -2.51 14.14
CA LEU A 415 23.21 -1.93 13.05
C LEU A 415 24.03 -1.82 11.76
N PRO A 416 23.51 -2.24 10.63
CA PRO A 416 24.09 -1.94 9.32
C PRO A 416 23.91 -0.45 8.98
N ASP A 417 24.49 -0.01 7.86
CA ASP A 417 24.19 1.33 7.33
C ASP A 417 22.73 1.37 6.82
N LEU A 418 21.86 1.97 7.61
CA LEU A 418 20.43 2.09 7.35
C LEU A 418 20.07 3.14 6.28
N ASN A 419 21.08 3.87 5.73
CA ASN A 419 20.89 4.75 4.59
C ASN A 419 21.02 4.00 3.25
N LEU A 420 21.43 2.73 3.30
CA LEU A 420 21.56 1.87 2.13
C LEU A 420 20.36 0.92 2.02
N THR A 421 19.83 0.79 0.82
CA THR A 421 18.78 -0.21 0.55
C THR A 421 19.38 -1.60 0.56
N GLU A 422 18.89 -2.47 1.45
CA GLU A 422 19.28 -3.87 1.48
C GLU A 422 18.70 -4.61 0.28
N LEU A 423 19.53 -5.36 -0.45
CA LEU A 423 19.09 -6.13 -1.61
C LEU A 423 18.48 -7.47 -1.19
N THR A 424 17.30 -7.42 -0.59
CA THR A 424 16.49 -8.60 -0.22
C THR A 424 15.62 -9.10 -1.37
N PHE A 425 15.61 -8.39 -2.49
CA PHE A 425 14.88 -8.74 -3.70
C PHE A 425 15.42 -10.00 -4.37
N ALA A 426 14.67 -10.53 -5.35
CA ALA A 426 15.04 -11.75 -6.07
C ALA A 426 16.43 -11.71 -6.69
N GLU A 427 16.93 -12.91 -6.99
CA GLU A 427 18.32 -13.18 -7.42
C GLU A 427 18.85 -12.28 -8.53
N ASP A 428 18.02 -11.82 -9.45
CA ASP A 428 18.46 -11.01 -10.60
C ASP A 428 19.05 -9.68 -10.18
N VAL A 429 18.45 -9.03 -9.14
CA VAL A 429 18.97 -7.77 -8.59
C VAL A 429 20.22 -8.05 -7.76
N ASN A 430 20.22 -9.14 -7.00
CA ASN A 430 21.37 -9.56 -6.19
C ASN A 430 22.59 -9.95 -7.06
N LYS A 431 22.38 -10.56 -8.22
CA LYS A 431 23.46 -10.93 -9.15
C LYS A 431 24.16 -9.72 -9.78
N MET A 432 23.53 -8.55 -9.77
CA MET A 432 24.15 -7.33 -10.29
C MET A 432 25.21 -6.75 -9.35
N GLN A 433 25.15 -7.10 -8.05
CA GLN A 433 26.09 -6.58 -7.05
C GLN A 433 27.25 -7.54 -6.80
N LYS A 434 28.47 -7.06 -7.01
CA LYS A 434 29.69 -7.80 -6.65
C LYS A 434 29.96 -7.67 -5.14
N PRO A 435 30.51 -8.70 -4.47
CA PRO A 435 30.89 -8.61 -3.06
C PRO A 435 31.75 -7.39 -2.77
N GLY A 436 31.40 -6.65 -1.72
CA GLY A 436 32.13 -5.43 -1.30
C GLY A 436 31.96 -4.20 -2.19
N GLN A 437 31.14 -4.28 -3.25
CA GLN A 437 30.86 -3.13 -4.11
C GLN A 437 29.55 -2.48 -3.72
N LEU A 438 29.57 -1.20 -3.35
CA LEU A 438 28.37 -0.39 -3.24
C LEU A 438 27.88 -0.06 -4.65
N MET A 439 26.61 -0.31 -4.92
CA MET A 439 25.98 0.03 -6.18
C MET A 439 24.91 1.11 -5.96
N PHE A 440 24.68 1.91 -6.97
CA PHE A 440 23.59 2.86 -7.01
C PHE A 440 22.57 2.41 -8.05
N HIS A 441 21.34 2.25 -7.63
CA HIS A 441 20.20 1.96 -8.49
C HIS A 441 19.28 3.18 -8.51
N TYR A 442 18.83 3.60 -9.69
CA TYR A 442 18.10 4.88 -9.83
C TYR A 442 16.85 5.00 -8.93
N SER A 443 16.18 3.88 -8.62
CA SER A 443 14.98 3.84 -7.78
C SER A 443 15.22 3.29 -6.37
N LEU A 444 16.30 2.51 -6.15
CA LEU A 444 16.67 1.94 -4.86
C LEU A 444 17.72 2.76 -4.11
N GLY A 445 18.32 3.75 -4.76
CA GLY A 445 19.43 4.53 -4.24
C GLY A 445 20.71 3.73 -4.11
N ALA A 446 21.52 4.07 -3.11
CA ALA A 446 22.69 3.30 -2.75
C ALA A 446 22.27 1.99 -2.07
N THR A 447 22.86 0.86 -2.48
CA THR A 447 22.45 -0.48 -2.06
C THR A 447 23.54 -1.19 -1.28
N ARG A 448 23.15 -2.13 -0.42
CA ARG A 448 24.01 -3.07 0.31
C ARG A 448 23.52 -4.50 0.12
N PRO A 449 24.42 -5.53 0.24
CA PRO A 449 24.00 -6.92 0.17
C PRO A 449 22.96 -7.28 1.23
N ALA A 450 22.11 -8.25 0.91
CA ALA A 450 21.17 -8.81 1.87
C ALA A 450 21.90 -9.53 3.01
N LEU A 451 21.42 -9.34 4.22
CA LEU A 451 21.86 -10.05 5.41
C LEU A 451 21.15 -11.39 5.53
N GLN A 452 21.84 -12.38 6.07
CA GLN A 452 21.29 -13.71 6.29
C GLN A 452 20.28 -13.67 7.46
N VAL A 453 19.00 -13.90 7.12
CA VAL A 453 17.93 -13.98 8.12
C VAL A 453 18.17 -15.16 9.07
N GLY A 454 17.93 -14.95 10.38
CA GLY A 454 18.16 -15.92 11.45
C GLY A 454 19.59 -15.93 12.01
N ARG A 455 20.57 -15.38 11.27
CA ARG A 455 21.97 -15.32 11.70
C ARG A 455 22.49 -13.89 11.87
N GLU A 456 22.37 -13.08 10.81
CA GLU A 456 22.86 -11.70 10.78
C GLU A 456 21.77 -10.70 11.14
N LYS A 457 20.51 -11.06 10.91
CA LYS A 457 19.33 -10.33 11.36
C LYS A 457 18.21 -11.30 11.77
N VAL A 458 17.37 -10.87 12.71
CA VAL A 458 16.15 -11.58 13.14
C VAL A 458 14.96 -10.67 12.87
N SER A 459 14.05 -11.11 12.01
CA SER A 459 12.93 -10.29 11.54
C SER A 459 11.59 -10.84 12.01
N TRP A 460 10.73 -9.94 12.48
CA TRP A 460 9.30 -10.15 12.70
C TRP A 460 8.54 -9.29 11.71
N GLU A 461 7.67 -9.89 10.92
CA GLU A 461 6.86 -9.20 9.92
C GLU A 461 5.44 -8.97 10.43
N LEU A 462 4.83 -7.84 10.12
CA LEU A 462 3.43 -7.59 10.42
C LEU A 462 2.54 -8.60 9.69
N LYS A 463 1.73 -9.35 10.45
CA LYS A 463 0.76 -10.30 9.91
C LYS A 463 -0.68 -9.89 10.17
N PHE A 464 -0.93 -9.13 11.23
CA PHE A 464 -2.26 -8.69 11.59
C PHE A 464 -2.23 -7.36 12.34
N ALA A 465 -3.28 -6.56 12.19
CA ALA A 465 -3.54 -5.42 13.06
C ALA A 465 -5.05 -5.28 13.29
N ALA A 466 -5.41 -4.78 14.47
CA ALA A 466 -6.77 -4.55 14.88
C ALA A 466 -6.89 -3.30 15.76
N PHE A 467 -8.09 -2.73 15.81
CA PHE A 467 -8.37 -1.71 16.81
C PHE A 467 -8.52 -2.35 18.20
N GLY A 468 -8.00 -1.67 19.20
CA GLY A 468 -8.28 -2.00 20.60
C GLY A 468 -9.68 -1.51 21.01
N PRO A 469 -10.09 -1.81 22.26
CA PRO A 469 -11.43 -1.48 22.75
C PRO A 469 -11.79 -0.01 22.59
N GLY A 470 -12.97 0.26 22.02
CA GLY A 470 -13.46 1.63 21.76
C GLY A 470 -12.62 2.40 20.73
N ALA A 471 -11.87 1.72 19.87
CA ALA A 471 -10.99 2.30 18.83
C ALA A 471 -10.00 3.36 19.36
N LYS A 472 -9.62 3.26 20.64
CA LYS A 472 -8.67 4.19 21.29
C LYS A 472 -7.21 3.78 21.12
N SER A 473 -6.98 2.56 20.70
CA SER A 473 -5.66 2.01 20.41
C SER A 473 -5.66 1.20 19.12
N VAL A 474 -4.46 0.93 18.61
CA VAL A 474 -4.23 0.00 17.49
C VAL A 474 -3.19 -1.02 17.92
N ARG A 475 -3.53 -2.28 17.77
CA ARG A 475 -2.69 -3.42 18.08
C ARG A 475 -2.13 -3.99 16.79
N GLN A 476 -0.81 -4.07 16.70
CA GLN A 476 -0.08 -4.62 15.56
C GLN A 476 0.66 -5.88 16.00
N PHE A 477 0.52 -6.96 15.24
CA PHE A 477 1.11 -8.26 15.56
C PHE A 477 2.20 -8.60 14.54
N TYR A 478 3.44 -8.57 15.00
CA TYR A 478 4.61 -8.92 14.21
C TYR A 478 5.04 -10.35 14.55
N VAL A 479 5.22 -11.18 13.53
CA VAL A 479 5.46 -12.62 13.68
C VAL A 479 6.76 -13.03 13.02
N LYS A 480 7.60 -13.75 13.79
CA LYS A 480 8.68 -14.57 13.28
C LYS A 480 8.23 -16.03 13.34
N LYS A 481 8.13 -16.66 12.17
CA LYS A 481 7.88 -18.10 12.11
C LYS A 481 9.16 -18.88 12.43
N ARG A 482 9.03 -20.02 13.10
CA ARG A 482 10.12 -20.97 13.23
C ARG A 482 10.54 -21.46 11.86
N VAL A 483 11.83 -21.68 11.66
CA VAL A 483 12.39 -22.24 10.43
C VAL A 483 12.58 -23.74 10.62
N GLU A 484 12.21 -24.54 9.63
CA GLU A 484 12.52 -25.98 9.62
C GLU A 484 14.04 -26.17 9.74
N GLY A 485 14.49 -26.96 10.72
CA GLY A 485 15.92 -27.17 11.01
C GLY A 485 16.51 -26.24 12.09
N GLU A 486 15.80 -25.25 12.59
CA GLU A 486 16.11 -24.63 13.88
C GLU A 486 15.91 -25.72 14.95
N GLY A 487 16.92 -25.93 15.86
CA GLY A 487 17.00 -27.06 16.79
C GLY A 487 15.74 -27.34 17.62
N ASP A 488 15.71 -28.49 18.30
CA ASP A 488 14.61 -28.90 19.18
C ASP A 488 14.27 -27.81 20.21
N GLY A 489 13.09 -27.19 20.05
CA GLY A 489 12.62 -26.10 20.93
C GLY A 489 12.42 -24.74 20.22
N ALA A 490 12.76 -24.60 18.96
CA ALA A 490 12.42 -23.40 18.16
C ALA A 490 10.90 -23.22 18.06
N ARG A 491 10.44 -22.00 18.33
CA ARG A 491 9.02 -21.65 18.35
C ARG A 491 8.72 -20.47 17.45
N ASP A 492 7.46 -20.36 17.02
CA ASP A 492 6.95 -19.11 16.50
C ASP A 492 7.08 -18.02 17.56
N SER A 493 7.42 -16.81 17.17
CA SER A 493 7.58 -15.69 18.10
C SER A 493 6.75 -14.50 17.63
N VAL A 494 6.01 -13.91 18.56
CA VAL A 494 5.12 -12.78 18.32
C VAL A 494 5.57 -11.58 19.14
N ILE A 495 5.67 -10.42 18.48
CA ILE A 495 5.77 -9.12 19.15
C ILE A 495 4.48 -8.37 18.85
N GLU A 496 3.68 -8.14 19.87
CA GLU A 496 2.55 -7.24 19.78
C GLU A 496 2.98 -5.83 20.18
N VAL A 497 2.62 -4.85 19.34
CA VAL A 497 2.77 -3.42 19.63
C VAL A 497 1.39 -2.80 19.76
N ASP A 498 1.04 -2.37 20.98
CA ASP A 498 -0.22 -1.67 21.26
C ASP A 498 0.04 -0.15 21.28
N TRP A 499 -0.46 0.53 20.29
CA TRP A 499 -0.36 1.96 20.11
C TRP A 499 -1.54 2.64 20.78
N GLN A 500 -1.30 3.33 21.87
CA GLN A 500 -2.32 4.05 22.59
C GLN A 500 -2.28 5.54 22.25
N ARG A 501 -3.44 6.14 22.10
CA ARG A 501 -3.54 7.58 21.92
C ARG A 501 -3.08 8.26 23.21
N GLY A 502 -1.95 8.95 23.17
CA GLY A 502 -1.45 9.73 24.30
C GLY A 502 -2.42 10.85 24.69
N VAL A 503 -2.40 11.24 25.95
CA VAL A 503 -3.11 12.45 26.42
C VAL A 503 -2.42 13.65 25.79
N VAL A 504 -3.04 14.25 24.78
CA VAL A 504 -2.58 15.52 24.22
C VAL A 504 -2.99 16.62 25.20
N PRO A 505 -2.07 17.47 25.67
CA PRO A 505 -2.41 18.57 26.54
C PRO A 505 -3.37 19.54 25.83
N GLY A 506 -4.54 19.77 26.44
CA GLY A 506 -5.63 20.57 25.88
C GLY A 506 -6.71 19.69 25.26
N ASP A 507 -7.92 19.93 25.66
CA ASP A 507 -9.18 19.22 25.42
C ASP A 507 -9.42 18.81 23.94
N TRP A 508 -8.64 17.84 23.48
CA TRP A 508 -8.69 17.28 22.11
C TRP A 508 -9.70 16.14 22.11
N THR A 509 -10.96 16.46 22.33
CA THR A 509 -12.03 15.53 21.96
C THR A 509 -12.03 15.45 20.43
N LEU A 510 -11.35 14.46 19.90
CA LEU A 510 -11.63 14.00 18.55
C LEU A 510 -13.10 13.59 18.53
N ASN A 511 -13.88 14.25 17.71
CA ASN A 511 -15.03 13.57 17.14
C ASN A 511 -14.41 12.33 16.48
N ALA A 512 -14.58 11.19 17.12
CA ALA A 512 -14.24 9.92 16.51
C ALA A 512 -14.94 9.96 15.15
N ILE A 513 -14.16 9.90 14.07
CA ILE A 513 -14.68 9.31 12.84
C ILE A 513 -15.20 8.00 13.37
N ASP A 514 -16.48 7.78 13.30
CA ASP A 514 -17.12 6.60 13.87
C ASP A 514 -16.61 5.39 13.11
N VAL A 515 -15.48 4.85 13.57
CA VAL A 515 -14.77 3.74 12.93
C VAL A 515 -15.55 2.44 13.14
N SER A 516 -16.64 2.50 13.95
CA SER A 516 -17.56 1.38 14.11
C SER A 516 -18.31 1.05 12.81
N ALA A 517 -18.38 1.99 11.87
CA ALA A 517 -18.93 1.75 10.53
C ALA A 517 -17.91 1.09 9.57
N ALA A 518 -16.63 1.03 9.92
CA ALA A 518 -15.56 0.47 9.06
C ALA A 518 -15.05 -0.91 9.55
N LEU A 519 -15.70 -1.50 10.56
CA LEU A 519 -15.43 -2.87 11.04
C LEU A 519 -16.50 -3.85 10.57
#